data_3b55964ad4f89b0b867d02045a41e49e
#
_entry.id   3b55964ad4f89b0b867d02045a41e49e
#
_cell.length_a   1.000
_cell.length_b   1.000
_cell.length_c   1.000
_cell.angle_alpha   90.00
_cell.angle_beta   90.00
_cell.angle_gamma   90.00
#
_symmetry.space_group_name_H-M   'P 1'
#
loop_
_entity.id
_entity.type
_entity.pdbx_description
1 polymer ?
#
loop_
_entity_poly.entity_id
_entity_poly.type
_entity_poly.pdbx_seq_one_letter_code
_entity_poly.pdbx_strand_id
1 'polypeptide(L)'
;MRERGLLVGREVELAVLADFLLAGQSTPQGLVLDGEAGIGKTTLFDATVMEAREQAFAVFSCRPAGAEVAFSFAALADLLSPVLPEGLGRLPVPQRRALAAALLLEEVEGSAADERAIAFAVFQLLGERGGGPLLIAVDDVQWLDAASASVLAFALRRLVAAPAAILVARRGSGKEAAPLGLDDAFPSERLRRLRLGPLSVGATHRLLRERLGVSFPRPALVQLHRTSGGNPFYALELGRALEQSGERAGAGERPTVPTSLTGLVVQPFAGVALASRCRWLRPLCSMTAP
;
A
#
# COMPACT_ATOMS: atom_id res chain seq x y z
N MET A 1 5.02 -15.60 10.82
CA MET A 1 5.37 -15.12 12.19
C MET A 1 6.54 -14.14 12.26
N ARG A 2 7.38 -13.99 11.20
CA ARG A 2 8.56 -13.08 11.19
C ARG A 2 8.27 -11.61 10.85
N GLU A 3 7.11 -11.26 10.30
CA GLU A 3 6.82 -9.87 9.86
C GLU A 3 6.05 -9.02 10.88
N ARG A 4 5.45 -9.62 11.91
CA ARG A 4 4.81 -8.86 13.01
C ARG A 4 5.80 -8.00 13.84
N GLY A 5 7.09 -8.31 13.85
CA GLY A 5 8.14 -7.48 14.44
C GLY A 5 8.41 -6.14 13.77
N LEU A 6 7.76 -5.88 12.62
CA LEU A 6 7.97 -4.68 11.81
C LEU A 6 7.14 -3.46 12.25
N LEU A 7 6.16 -3.66 13.13
CA LEU A 7 5.10 -2.69 13.43
C LEU A 7 5.25 -2.07 14.83
N VAL A 8 6.48 -1.77 15.20
CA VAL A 8 6.80 -1.15 16.48
C VAL A 8 6.11 0.20 16.67
N GLY A 9 5.36 0.34 17.76
CA GLY A 9 4.69 1.59 18.13
C GLY A 9 3.47 1.94 17.26
N ARG A 10 2.83 0.91 16.68
CA ARG A 10 1.61 1.01 15.85
C ARG A 10 0.48 0.14 16.37
N GLU A 11 0.51 -0.17 17.66
CA GLU A 11 -0.44 -1.07 18.31
C GLU A 11 -1.88 -0.55 18.20
N VAL A 12 -2.07 0.77 18.29
CA VAL A 12 -3.39 1.43 18.18
C VAL A 12 -3.90 1.35 16.73
N GLU A 13 -3.04 1.66 15.78
CA GLU A 13 -3.39 1.61 14.35
C GLU A 13 -3.72 0.18 13.93
N LEU A 14 -2.97 -0.81 14.41
CA LEU A 14 -3.26 -2.22 14.16
C LEU A 14 -4.62 -2.65 14.72
N ALA A 15 -4.98 -2.20 15.92
CA ALA A 15 -6.29 -2.49 16.49
C ALA A 15 -7.42 -1.91 15.63
N VAL A 16 -7.26 -0.66 15.14
CA VAL A 16 -8.24 -0.03 14.22
C VAL A 16 -8.37 -0.82 12.91
N LEU A 17 -7.26 -1.32 12.37
CA LEU A 17 -7.27 -2.11 11.12
C LEU A 17 -7.89 -3.50 11.34
N ALA A 18 -7.67 -4.14 12.49
CA ALA A 18 -8.33 -5.39 12.85
C ALA A 18 -9.84 -5.22 12.99
N ASP A 19 -10.30 -4.17 13.69
CA ASP A 19 -11.72 -3.82 13.80
C ASP A 19 -12.35 -3.51 12.45
N PHE A 20 -11.61 -2.86 11.56
CA PHE A 20 -12.05 -2.57 10.20
C PHE A 20 -12.28 -3.86 9.40
N LEU A 21 -11.35 -4.83 9.45
CA LEU A 21 -11.52 -6.12 8.78
C LEU A 21 -12.69 -6.90 9.38
N LEU A 22 -12.81 -6.96 10.69
CA LEU A 22 -13.90 -7.66 11.39
C LEU A 22 -15.27 -7.09 10.96
N ALA A 23 -15.42 -5.78 10.94
CA ALA A 23 -16.64 -5.12 10.47
C ALA A 23 -16.91 -5.39 8.98
N GLY A 24 -15.86 -5.44 8.15
CA GLY A 24 -15.91 -5.74 6.72
C GLY A 24 -16.41 -7.14 6.38
N GLN A 25 -16.36 -8.08 7.32
CA GLN A 25 -16.92 -9.44 7.15
C GLN A 25 -18.46 -9.44 7.07
N SER A 26 -19.11 -8.46 7.65
CA SER A 26 -20.58 -8.42 7.73
C SER A 26 -21.19 -7.25 6.97
N THR A 27 -20.52 -6.11 6.94
CA THR A 27 -21.00 -4.89 6.31
C THR A 27 -19.89 -4.19 5.54
N PRO A 28 -20.19 -3.54 4.41
CA PRO A 28 -19.17 -2.82 3.66
C PRO A 28 -18.56 -1.68 4.50
N GLN A 29 -17.23 -1.64 4.53
CA GLN A 29 -16.43 -0.68 5.27
C GLN A 29 -15.39 -0.05 4.34
N GLY A 30 -15.16 1.26 4.47
CA GLY A 30 -14.06 1.98 3.85
C GLY A 30 -13.04 2.44 4.89
N LEU A 31 -11.75 2.38 4.58
CA LEU A 31 -10.69 2.97 5.38
C LEU A 31 -9.66 3.66 4.51
N VAL A 32 -9.43 4.95 4.78
CA VAL A 32 -8.37 5.73 4.17
C VAL A 32 -7.21 5.87 5.15
N LEU A 33 -6.05 5.38 4.75
CA LEU A 33 -4.81 5.44 5.52
C LEU A 33 -3.98 6.63 5.03
N ASP A 34 -4.00 7.72 5.78
CA ASP A 34 -3.29 8.96 5.44
C ASP A 34 -1.96 9.08 6.20
N GLY A 35 -0.96 9.72 5.57
CA GLY A 35 0.29 10.04 6.25
C GLY A 35 1.40 10.43 5.31
N GLU A 36 2.48 10.96 5.89
CA GLU A 36 3.66 11.39 5.14
C GLU A 36 4.42 10.23 4.49
N ALA A 37 5.28 10.55 3.51
CA ALA A 37 6.21 9.57 2.93
C ALA A 37 7.11 8.98 4.04
N GLY A 38 7.32 7.65 4.02
CA GLY A 38 8.18 6.98 5.00
C GLY A 38 7.60 6.77 6.40
N ILE A 39 6.36 7.22 6.68
CA ILE A 39 5.73 7.14 8.01
C ILE A 39 5.30 5.71 8.39
N GLY A 40 5.32 4.76 7.45
CA GLY A 40 4.97 3.36 7.70
C GLY A 40 3.60 2.92 7.16
N LYS A 41 2.96 3.68 6.24
CA LYS A 41 1.68 3.30 5.60
C LYS A 41 1.73 1.94 4.93
N THR A 42 2.70 1.74 4.05
CA THR A 42 2.89 0.48 3.32
C THR A 42 3.06 -0.72 4.25
N THR A 43 3.76 -0.54 5.38
CA THR A 43 3.95 -1.63 6.35
C THR A 43 2.64 -2.03 7.03
N LEU A 44 1.80 -1.05 7.39
CA LEU A 44 0.46 -1.32 7.93
C LEU A 44 -0.49 -1.89 6.86
N PHE A 45 -0.41 -1.38 5.65
CA PHE A 45 -1.15 -1.89 4.50
C PHE A 45 -0.84 -3.38 4.27
N ASP A 46 0.44 -3.74 4.17
CA ASP A 46 0.87 -5.13 3.97
C ASP A 46 0.41 -6.04 5.12
N ALA A 47 0.52 -5.58 6.36
CA ALA A 47 0.03 -6.33 7.52
C ALA A 47 -1.49 -6.56 7.47
N THR A 48 -2.25 -5.56 7.03
CA THR A 48 -3.72 -5.68 6.88
C THR A 48 -4.08 -6.66 5.75
N VAL A 49 -3.37 -6.61 4.63
CA VAL A 49 -3.56 -7.54 3.51
C VAL A 49 -3.24 -8.99 3.93
N MET A 50 -2.19 -9.20 4.72
CA MET A 50 -1.85 -10.53 5.25
C MET A 50 -2.90 -11.03 6.22
N GLU A 51 -3.33 -10.21 7.17
CA GLU A 51 -4.37 -10.55 8.14
C GLU A 51 -5.69 -10.89 7.44
N ALA A 52 -6.08 -10.14 6.40
CA ALA A 52 -7.26 -10.44 5.62
C ALA A 52 -7.19 -11.81 4.91
N ARG A 53 -6.01 -12.18 4.39
CA ARG A 53 -5.80 -13.51 3.81
C ARG A 53 -5.93 -14.62 4.84
N GLU A 54 -5.38 -14.41 6.06
CA GLU A 54 -5.52 -15.35 7.19
C GLU A 54 -6.99 -15.50 7.62
N GLN A 55 -7.80 -14.45 7.46
CA GLN A 55 -9.24 -14.44 7.75
C GLN A 55 -10.12 -14.86 6.55
N ALA A 56 -9.55 -15.47 5.53
CA ALA A 56 -10.24 -15.98 4.35
C ALA A 56 -10.99 -14.92 3.51
N PHE A 57 -10.53 -13.67 3.52
CA PHE A 57 -10.99 -12.68 2.54
C PHE A 57 -10.52 -13.03 1.13
N ALA A 58 -11.37 -12.80 0.15
CA ALA A 58 -10.94 -12.67 -1.23
C ALA A 58 -10.19 -11.33 -1.37
N VAL A 59 -8.87 -11.37 -1.57
CA VAL A 59 -8.02 -10.18 -1.54
C VAL A 59 -7.60 -9.77 -2.93
N PHE A 60 -7.96 -8.54 -3.29
CA PHE A 60 -7.51 -7.83 -4.49
C PHE A 60 -6.66 -6.65 -4.05
N SER A 61 -5.39 -6.64 -4.41
CA SER A 61 -4.48 -5.57 -3.98
C SER A 61 -3.56 -5.13 -5.09
N CYS A 62 -3.33 -3.81 -5.19
CA CYS A 62 -2.34 -3.25 -6.09
C CYS A 62 -1.56 -2.12 -5.41
N ARG A 63 -0.39 -1.83 -6.00
CA ARG A 63 0.49 -0.74 -5.56
C ARG A 63 0.98 0.02 -6.79
N PRO A 64 0.19 0.98 -7.28
CA PRO A 64 0.56 1.81 -8.40
C PRO A 64 1.89 2.53 -8.17
N ALA A 65 2.66 2.72 -9.22
CA ALA A 65 3.93 3.46 -9.18
C ALA A 65 3.86 4.72 -10.02
N GLY A 66 4.56 5.78 -9.59
CA GLY A 66 4.56 7.06 -10.32
C GLY A 66 5.02 6.95 -11.77
N ALA A 67 5.85 5.97 -12.12
CA ALA A 67 6.28 5.70 -13.49
C ALA A 67 5.18 5.08 -14.37
N GLU A 68 4.11 4.55 -13.77
CA GLU A 68 3.03 3.82 -14.44
C GLU A 68 1.74 4.64 -14.60
N VAL A 69 1.70 5.85 -14.04
CA VAL A 69 0.51 6.74 -14.08
C VAL A 69 0.02 7.03 -15.50
N ALA A 70 0.95 7.04 -16.49
CA ALA A 70 0.62 7.26 -17.89
C ALA A 70 0.10 6.02 -18.63
N PHE A 71 0.23 4.83 -18.04
CA PHE A 71 -0.21 3.58 -18.66
C PHE A 71 -1.63 3.25 -18.22
N SER A 72 -2.59 3.44 -19.11
CA SER A 72 -4.00 3.13 -18.84
C SER A 72 -4.19 1.69 -18.42
N PHE A 73 -4.99 1.47 -17.37
CA PHE A 73 -5.34 0.17 -16.81
C PHE A 73 -4.18 -0.65 -16.20
N ALA A 74 -2.98 -0.07 -16.02
CA ALA A 74 -1.85 -0.78 -15.42
C ALA A 74 -2.18 -1.28 -13.99
N ALA A 75 -2.71 -0.38 -13.15
CA ALA A 75 -3.09 -0.76 -11.79
C ALA A 75 -4.26 -1.74 -11.74
N LEU A 76 -5.17 -1.68 -12.71
CA LEU A 76 -6.28 -2.62 -12.83
C LEU A 76 -5.79 -4.03 -13.20
N ALA A 77 -4.81 -4.15 -14.09
CA ALA A 77 -4.17 -5.41 -14.43
C ALA A 77 -3.56 -6.08 -13.19
N ASP A 78 -2.79 -5.32 -12.39
CA ASP A 78 -2.20 -5.79 -11.14
C ASP A 78 -3.28 -6.25 -10.16
N LEU A 79 -4.33 -5.45 -9.97
CA LEU A 79 -5.42 -5.72 -9.03
C LEU A 79 -6.16 -7.00 -9.38
N LEU A 80 -6.44 -7.23 -10.67
CA LEU A 80 -7.23 -8.37 -11.15
C LEU A 80 -6.38 -9.62 -11.39
N SER A 81 -5.06 -9.52 -11.37
CA SER A 81 -4.14 -10.63 -11.68
C SER A 81 -4.51 -11.97 -11.02
N PRO A 82 -5.02 -12.02 -9.76
CA PRO A 82 -5.35 -13.29 -9.11
C PRO A 82 -6.52 -14.06 -9.77
N VAL A 83 -7.39 -13.37 -10.50
CA VAL A 83 -8.64 -13.95 -11.03
C VAL A 83 -8.73 -13.92 -12.57
N LEU A 84 -7.79 -13.23 -13.25
CA LEU A 84 -7.90 -13.00 -14.70
C LEU A 84 -8.01 -14.27 -15.55
N PRO A 85 -7.20 -15.33 -15.37
CA PRO A 85 -7.24 -16.47 -16.28
C PRO A 85 -8.61 -17.18 -16.28
N GLU A 86 -9.20 -17.35 -15.11
CA GLU A 86 -10.45 -18.09 -14.95
C GLU A 86 -11.69 -17.19 -15.05
N GLY A 87 -11.58 -15.98 -14.54
CA GLY A 87 -12.68 -15.01 -14.45
C GLY A 87 -13.13 -14.49 -15.82
N LEU A 88 -12.19 -14.27 -16.74
CA LEU A 88 -12.52 -13.80 -18.08
C LEU A 88 -13.49 -14.75 -18.81
N GLY A 89 -13.33 -16.05 -18.63
CA GLY A 89 -14.20 -17.05 -19.25
C GLY A 89 -15.67 -17.00 -18.77
N ARG A 90 -15.91 -16.41 -17.60
CA ARG A 90 -17.25 -16.30 -16.99
C ARG A 90 -17.99 -15.03 -17.40
N LEU A 91 -17.28 -14.03 -17.93
CA LEU A 91 -17.86 -12.77 -18.34
C LEU A 91 -18.68 -12.90 -19.63
N PRO A 92 -19.76 -12.14 -19.78
CA PRO A 92 -20.44 -11.96 -21.06
C PRO A 92 -19.48 -11.49 -22.14
N VAL A 93 -19.68 -11.94 -23.39
CA VAL A 93 -18.75 -11.68 -24.50
C VAL A 93 -18.35 -10.22 -24.68
N PRO A 94 -19.27 -9.23 -24.63
CA PRO A 94 -18.88 -7.82 -24.77
C PRO A 94 -17.93 -7.33 -23.64
N GLN A 95 -18.23 -7.70 -22.40
CA GLN A 95 -17.45 -7.33 -21.23
C GLN A 95 -16.08 -8.00 -21.23
N ARG A 96 -16.01 -9.29 -21.57
CA ARG A 96 -14.77 -10.05 -21.71
C ARG A 96 -13.86 -9.41 -22.76
N ARG A 97 -14.37 -9.13 -23.96
CA ARG A 97 -13.59 -8.48 -25.03
C ARG A 97 -13.09 -7.10 -24.63
N ALA A 98 -13.94 -6.27 -24.03
CA ALA A 98 -13.55 -4.94 -23.58
C ALA A 98 -12.44 -5.00 -22.53
N LEU A 99 -12.57 -5.88 -21.54
CA LEU A 99 -11.56 -6.04 -20.48
C LEU A 99 -10.26 -6.67 -21.02
N ALA A 100 -10.35 -7.71 -21.86
CA ALA A 100 -9.17 -8.35 -22.46
C ALA A 100 -8.37 -7.37 -23.32
N ALA A 101 -9.04 -6.53 -24.12
CA ALA A 101 -8.42 -5.48 -24.90
C ALA A 101 -7.74 -4.41 -24.01
N ALA A 102 -8.45 -3.94 -22.96
CA ALA A 102 -7.93 -2.93 -22.03
C ALA A 102 -6.68 -3.40 -21.29
N LEU A 103 -6.61 -4.69 -20.97
CA LEU A 103 -5.49 -5.32 -20.26
C LEU A 103 -4.43 -5.90 -21.23
N LEU A 104 -4.55 -5.66 -22.54
CA LEU A 104 -3.63 -6.15 -23.58
C LEU A 104 -3.46 -7.69 -23.58
N LEU A 105 -4.52 -8.42 -23.22
CA LEU A 105 -4.52 -9.88 -23.19
C LEU A 105 -4.93 -10.49 -24.54
N GLU A 106 -5.69 -9.75 -25.35
CA GLU A 106 -6.13 -10.15 -26.69
C GLU A 106 -6.00 -8.95 -27.64
N GLU A 107 -5.60 -9.20 -28.89
CA GLU A 107 -5.71 -8.22 -29.96
C GLU A 107 -7.18 -8.10 -30.37
N VAL A 108 -7.75 -6.92 -30.28
CA VAL A 108 -9.13 -6.65 -30.70
C VAL A 108 -9.11 -5.73 -31.91
N GLU A 109 -9.51 -6.23 -33.05
CA GLU A 109 -9.78 -5.42 -34.23
C GLU A 109 -11.01 -4.53 -33.97
N GLY A 110 -10.86 -3.21 -34.04
CA GLY A 110 -11.95 -2.25 -33.96
C GLY A 110 -11.82 -1.18 -32.86
N SER A 111 -12.89 -0.47 -32.63
CA SER A 111 -13.03 0.70 -31.76
C SER A 111 -12.44 0.54 -30.35
N ALA A 112 -11.99 1.67 -29.77
CA ALA A 112 -11.55 1.80 -28.38
C ALA A 112 -12.46 1.02 -27.43
N ALA A 113 -11.84 0.31 -26.46
CA ALA A 113 -12.56 -0.48 -25.49
C ALA A 113 -13.60 0.38 -24.74
N ASP A 114 -14.85 -0.05 -24.71
CA ASP A 114 -15.93 0.64 -23.99
C ASP A 114 -15.65 0.61 -22.49
N GLU A 115 -15.27 1.77 -21.93
CA GLU A 115 -14.97 1.92 -20.49
C GLU A 115 -16.11 1.44 -19.59
N ARG A 116 -17.36 1.57 -20.04
CA ARG A 116 -18.52 1.09 -19.30
C ARG A 116 -18.57 -0.43 -19.26
N ALA A 117 -18.25 -1.09 -20.36
CA ALA A 117 -18.18 -2.55 -20.42
C ALA A 117 -17.03 -3.07 -19.53
N ILE A 118 -15.87 -2.38 -19.52
CA ILE A 118 -14.75 -2.68 -18.63
C ILE A 118 -15.19 -2.55 -17.16
N ALA A 119 -15.83 -1.44 -16.80
CA ALA A 119 -16.26 -1.19 -15.43
C ALA A 119 -17.28 -2.23 -14.93
N PHE A 120 -18.20 -2.68 -15.76
CA PHE A 120 -19.10 -3.77 -15.43
C PHE A 120 -18.39 -5.12 -15.32
N ALA A 121 -17.41 -5.40 -16.19
CA ALA A 121 -16.59 -6.60 -16.10
C ALA A 121 -15.84 -6.66 -14.76
N VAL A 122 -15.20 -5.58 -14.37
CA VAL A 122 -14.48 -5.46 -13.09
C VAL A 122 -15.43 -5.64 -11.89
N PHE A 123 -16.57 -4.96 -11.91
CA PHE A 123 -17.60 -5.13 -10.88
C PHE A 123 -18.03 -6.59 -10.73
N GLN A 124 -18.24 -7.30 -11.83
CA GLN A 124 -18.63 -8.70 -11.84
C GLN A 124 -17.53 -9.61 -11.29
N LEU A 125 -16.28 -9.44 -11.76
CA LEU A 125 -15.12 -10.21 -11.26
C LEU A 125 -14.89 -10.00 -9.75
N LEU A 126 -14.97 -8.77 -9.27
CA LEU A 126 -14.87 -8.47 -7.84
C LEU A 126 -16.05 -9.01 -7.02
N GLY A 127 -17.21 -9.21 -7.65
CA GLY A 127 -18.42 -9.79 -7.04
C GLY A 127 -18.38 -11.33 -6.94
N GLU A 128 -17.72 -12.01 -7.86
CA GLU A 128 -17.63 -13.48 -7.96
C GLU A 128 -16.58 -14.09 -7.03
N ARG A 129 -16.78 -13.99 -5.73
CA ARG A 129 -15.78 -14.29 -4.69
C ARG A 129 -16.07 -15.54 -3.84
N GLY A 130 -16.79 -16.51 -4.37
CA GLY A 130 -16.99 -17.79 -3.65
C GLY A 130 -17.72 -17.68 -2.30
N GLY A 131 -18.44 -16.57 -2.02
CA GLY A 131 -19.24 -16.38 -0.82
C GLY A 131 -18.51 -15.78 0.39
N GLY A 132 -17.17 -15.57 0.36
CA GLY A 132 -16.40 -14.94 1.44
C GLY A 132 -16.45 -13.41 1.41
N PRO A 133 -15.96 -12.73 2.47
CA PRO A 133 -15.79 -11.28 2.48
C PRO A 133 -14.72 -10.84 1.48
N LEU A 134 -14.82 -9.61 0.98
CA LEU A 134 -13.91 -9.04 -0.01
C LEU A 134 -13.00 -8.00 0.65
N LEU A 135 -11.71 -8.03 0.35
CA LEU A 135 -10.80 -6.91 0.55
C LEU A 135 -10.34 -6.36 -0.80
N ILE A 136 -10.60 -5.07 -1.05
CA ILE A 136 -9.96 -4.32 -2.12
C ILE A 136 -8.97 -3.35 -1.46
N ALA A 137 -7.69 -3.46 -1.80
CA ALA A 137 -6.63 -2.69 -1.18
C ALA A 137 -5.76 -1.98 -2.22
N VAL A 138 -5.66 -0.65 -2.15
CA VAL A 138 -4.84 0.17 -3.05
C VAL A 138 -3.84 0.96 -2.23
N ASP A 139 -2.54 0.63 -2.35
CA ASP A 139 -1.47 1.42 -1.73
C ASP A 139 -1.06 2.57 -2.66
N ASP A 140 -0.60 3.69 -2.08
CA ASP A 140 -0.14 4.87 -2.83
C ASP A 140 -1.11 5.30 -3.96
N VAL A 141 -2.40 5.37 -3.67
CA VAL A 141 -3.49 5.65 -4.64
C VAL A 141 -3.30 6.93 -5.46
N GLN A 142 -2.47 7.88 -5.01
CA GLN A 142 -2.11 9.06 -5.78
C GLN A 142 -1.36 8.75 -7.09
N TRP A 143 -0.86 7.54 -7.26
CA TRP A 143 -0.20 7.05 -8.47
C TRP A 143 -1.09 6.16 -9.34
N LEU A 144 -2.37 6.05 -8.98
CA LEU A 144 -3.33 5.30 -9.78
C LEU A 144 -3.56 6.00 -11.12
N ASP A 145 -3.48 5.26 -12.22
CA ASP A 145 -3.82 5.80 -13.54
C ASP A 145 -5.31 6.18 -13.63
N ALA A 146 -5.64 7.19 -14.42
CA ALA A 146 -6.98 7.75 -14.48
C ALA A 146 -8.04 6.75 -14.93
N ALA A 147 -7.69 5.85 -15.86
CA ALA A 147 -8.61 4.83 -16.37
C ALA A 147 -8.93 3.78 -15.30
N SER A 148 -7.92 3.25 -14.60
CA SER A 148 -8.11 2.37 -13.44
C SER A 148 -8.93 3.04 -12.34
N ALA A 149 -8.64 4.32 -12.03
CA ALA A 149 -9.36 5.07 -11.01
C ALA A 149 -10.86 5.21 -11.34
N SER A 150 -11.19 5.53 -12.58
CA SER A 150 -12.57 5.67 -13.07
C SER A 150 -13.35 4.35 -12.95
N VAL A 151 -12.74 3.26 -13.42
CA VAL A 151 -13.33 1.92 -13.36
C VAL A 151 -13.53 1.43 -11.92
N LEU A 152 -12.52 1.63 -11.07
CA LEU A 152 -12.61 1.24 -9.65
C LEU A 152 -13.66 2.06 -8.91
N ALA A 153 -13.73 3.38 -9.11
CA ALA A 153 -14.75 4.22 -8.50
C ALA A 153 -16.17 3.77 -8.90
N PHE A 154 -16.36 3.36 -10.15
CA PHE A 154 -17.62 2.81 -10.62
C PHE A 154 -17.98 1.48 -9.93
N ALA A 155 -17.00 0.57 -9.84
CA ALA A 155 -17.21 -0.74 -9.22
C ALA A 155 -17.46 -0.62 -7.70
N LEU A 156 -16.67 0.20 -7.00
CA LEU A 156 -16.77 0.39 -5.55
C LEU A 156 -18.14 0.91 -5.13
N ARG A 157 -18.70 1.89 -5.84
CA ARG A 157 -20.07 2.39 -5.54
C ARG A 157 -21.16 1.32 -5.60
N ARG A 158 -20.93 0.22 -6.33
CA ARG A 158 -21.89 -0.88 -6.48
C ARG A 158 -21.62 -2.05 -5.55
N LEU A 159 -20.39 -2.21 -5.12
CA LEU A 159 -19.98 -3.27 -4.18
C LEU A 159 -20.41 -3.00 -2.73
N VAL A 160 -20.81 -1.78 -2.39
CA VAL A 160 -21.25 -1.40 -1.03
C VAL A 160 -22.55 -2.09 -0.56
N ALA A 161 -23.16 -2.91 -1.39
CA ALA A 161 -24.33 -3.73 -1.02
C ALA A 161 -23.95 -5.08 -0.39
N ALA A 162 -22.68 -5.46 -0.40
CA ALA A 162 -22.22 -6.79 0.05
C ALA A 162 -21.04 -6.64 1.04
N PRO A 163 -20.79 -7.64 1.91
CA PRO A 163 -19.67 -7.61 2.85
C PRO A 163 -18.35 -7.36 2.12
N ALA A 164 -17.71 -6.23 2.41
CA ALA A 164 -16.46 -5.81 1.77
C ALA A 164 -15.68 -4.85 2.67
N ALA A 165 -14.37 -4.91 2.60
CA ALA A 165 -13.44 -3.97 3.18
C ALA A 165 -12.68 -3.27 2.04
N ILE A 166 -12.68 -1.93 2.03
CA ILE A 166 -11.98 -1.13 1.04
C ILE A 166 -10.89 -0.35 1.76
N LEU A 167 -9.63 -0.74 1.55
CA LEU A 167 -8.46 -0.10 2.14
C LEU A 167 -7.72 0.72 1.09
N VAL A 168 -7.55 2.01 1.34
CA VAL A 168 -6.81 2.90 0.44
C VAL A 168 -5.75 3.65 1.23
N ALA A 169 -4.48 3.55 0.81
CA ALA A 169 -3.41 4.33 1.42
C ALA A 169 -2.95 5.45 0.47
N ARG A 170 -2.72 6.65 1.02
CA ARG A 170 -2.22 7.79 0.25
C ARG A 170 -1.26 8.67 1.05
N ARG A 171 -0.53 9.51 0.33
CA ARG A 171 0.21 10.63 0.92
C ARG A 171 -0.74 11.81 1.07
N GLY A 172 -0.98 12.24 2.30
CA GLY A 172 -1.91 13.35 2.55
C GLY A 172 -1.97 13.77 3.99
N SER A 173 -2.66 14.90 4.23
CA SER A 173 -2.87 15.47 5.55
C SER A 173 -4.13 14.91 6.24
N GLY A 174 -4.92 14.10 5.53
CA GLY A 174 -6.21 13.59 5.99
C GLY A 174 -7.38 14.56 5.85
N LYS A 175 -7.14 15.74 5.26
CA LYS A 175 -8.16 16.79 5.06
C LYS A 175 -8.79 16.77 3.67
N GLU A 176 -8.12 16.13 2.73
CA GLU A 176 -8.58 16.03 1.35
C GLU A 176 -9.75 15.04 1.24
N ALA A 177 -10.58 15.19 0.19
CA ALA A 177 -11.63 14.22 -0.12
C ALA A 177 -11.07 12.80 -0.23
N ALA A 178 -11.86 11.80 0.15
CA ALA A 178 -11.43 10.41 0.03
C ALA A 178 -11.22 10.03 -1.45
N PRO A 179 -10.15 9.29 -1.76
CA PRO A 179 -9.88 8.89 -3.14
C PRO A 179 -10.95 7.92 -3.65
N LEU A 180 -11.04 7.76 -4.96
CA LEU A 180 -11.99 6.84 -5.64
C LEU A 180 -13.47 7.13 -5.34
N GLY A 181 -13.81 8.34 -4.90
CA GLY A 181 -15.18 8.71 -4.58
C GLY A 181 -15.74 7.95 -3.36
N LEU A 182 -14.88 7.54 -2.41
CA LEU A 182 -15.33 6.80 -1.24
C LEU A 182 -16.23 7.62 -0.32
N ASP A 183 -16.10 8.96 -0.31
CA ASP A 183 -17.01 9.84 0.46
C ASP A 183 -18.46 9.78 -0.06
N ASP A 184 -18.64 9.55 -1.37
CA ASP A 184 -19.95 9.40 -2.00
C ASP A 184 -20.47 7.95 -1.94
N ALA A 185 -19.55 6.98 -1.87
CA ALA A 185 -19.89 5.57 -1.85
C ALA A 185 -20.29 5.05 -0.47
N PHE A 186 -19.71 5.62 0.60
CA PHE A 186 -19.92 5.16 1.97
C PHE A 186 -20.57 6.24 2.83
N PRO A 187 -21.55 5.90 3.67
CA PRO A 187 -21.99 6.78 4.74
C PRO A 187 -20.83 7.01 5.74
N SER A 188 -20.82 8.18 6.40
CA SER A 188 -19.72 8.61 7.27
C SER A 188 -19.35 7.60 8.38
N GLU A 189 -20.35 6.84 8.85
CA GLU A 189 -20.17 5.81 9.90
C GLU A 189 -19.39 4.58 9.39
N ARG A 190 -19.33 4.40 8.08
CA ARG A 190 -18.66 3.27 7.42
C ARG A 190 -17.39 3.66 6.69
N LEU A 191 -17.04 4.93 6.66
CA LEU A 191 -15.78 5.43 6.10
C LEU A 191 -14.87 5.95 7.20
N ARG A 192 -13.88 5.17 7.56
CA ARG A 192 -12.89 5.55 8.57
C ARG A 192 -11.69 6.26 7.92
N ARG A 193 -11.14 7.23 8.62
CA ARG A 193 -9.89 7.91 8.23
C ARG A 193 -8.86 7.70 9.32
N LEU A 194 -7.78 6.99 9.00
CA LEU A 194 -6.69 6.73 9.93
C LEU A 194 -5.46 7.51 9.49
N ARG A 195 -5.11 8.55 10.25
CA ARG A 195 -3.92 9.35 10.01
C ARG A 195 -2.76 8.82 10.83
N LEU A 196 -1.68 8.43 10.13
CA LEU A 196 -0.45 8.03 10.79
C LEU A 196 0.36 9.24 11.23
N GLY A 197 0.61 9.30 12.53
CA GLY A 197 1.52 10.27 13.15
C GLY A 197 2.95 9.75 13.27
N PRO A 198 3.87 10.60 13.77
CA PRO A 198 5.25 10.20 14.07
C PRO A 198 5.29 9.15 15.20
N LEU A 199 6.33 8.33 15.19
CA LEU A 199 6.62 7.42 16.29
C LEU A 199 7.03 8.22 17.54
N SER A 200 6.76 7.66 18.71
CA SER A 200 7.32 8.18 19.96
C SER A 200 8.84 7.89 20.05
N VAL A 201 9.55 8.57 20.95
CA VAL A 201 10.98 8.29 21.21
C VAL A 201 11.21 6.83 21.58
N GLY A 202 10.34 6.26 22.41
CA GLY A 202 10.42 4.85 22.82
C GLY A 202 10.19 3.88 21.66
N ALA A 203 9.24 4.17 20.78
CA ALA A 203 9.01 3.39 19.57
C ALA A 203 10.17 3.52 18.58
N THR A 204 10.73 4.72 18.42
CA THR A 204 11.94 4.95 17.60
C THR A 204 13.12 4.13 18.13
N HIS A 205 13.35 4.09 19.45
CA HIS A 205 14.39 3.26 20.06
C HIS A 205 14.19 1.77 19.77
N ARG A 206 12.96 1.24 19.97
CA ARG A 206 12.63 -0.15 19.67
C ARG A 206 12.86 -0.47 18.21
N LEU A 207 12.40 0.40 17.29
CA LEU A 207 12.58 0.25 15.84
C LEU A 207 14.06 0.14 15.46
N LEU A 208 14.91 1.04 15.97
CA LEU A 208 16.35 1.03 15.69
C LEU A 208 17.02 -0.24 16.22
N ARG A 209 16.69 -0.66 17.43
CA ARG A 209 17.20 -1.91 18.02
C ARG A 209 16.79 -3.15 17.24
N GLU A 210 15.53 -3.23 16.81
CA GLU A 210 15.03 -4.40 16.09
C GLU A 210 15.52 -4.49 14.65
N ARG A 211 15.72 -3.32 14.00
CA ARG A 211 16.07 -3.26 12.60
C ARG A 211 17.57 -3.16 12.33
N LEU A 212 18.30 -2.48 13.18
CA LEU A 212 19.74 -2.25 13.02
C LEU A 212 20.56 -3.07 14.04
N GLY A 213 19.92 -3.63 15.07
CA GLY A 213 20.63 -4.31 16.15
C GLY A 213 21.38 -3.35 17.10
N VAL A 214 21.22 -2.03 16.92
CA VAL A 214 22.02 -1.00 17.61
C VAL A 214 21.18 -0.31 18.67
N SER A 215 21.79 -0.06 19.82
CA SER A 215 21.22 0.73 20.90
C SER A 215 21.99 2.03 21.04
N PHE A 216 21.33 3.17 20.83
CA PHE A 216 21.91 4.49 20.96
C PHE A 216 21.81 5.01 22.40
N PRO A 217 22.83 5.71 22.92
CA PRO A 217 22.71 6.44 24.18
C PRO A 217 21.56 7.45 24.14
N ARG A 218 20.88 7.67 25.27
CA ARG A 218 19.69 8.52 25.34
C ARG A 218 19.83 9.91 24.69
N PRO A 219 20.94 10.66 24.84
CA PRO A 219 21.11 11.95 24.18
C PRO A 219 21.12 11.82 22.65
N ALA A 220 21.86 10.84 22.11
CA ALA A 220 21.92 10.57 20.66
C ALA A 220 20.55 10.12 20.12
N LEU A 221 19.83 9.24 20.84
CA LEU A 221 18.49 8.81 20.47
C LEU A 221 17.50 9.98 20.41
N VAL A 222 17.51 10.88 21.42
CA VAL A 222 16.62 12.05 21.44
C VAL A 222 16.94 13.00 20.28
N GLN A 223 18.22 13.21 19.98
CA GLN A 223 18.63 14.02 18.85
C GLN A 223 18.20 13.39 17.52
N LEU A 224 18.44 12.09 17.34
CA LEU A 224 18.01 11.32 16.17
C LEU A 224 16.49 11.42 15.97
N HIS A 225 15.71 11.21 17.04
CA HIS A 225 14.26 11.32 17.00
C HIS A 225 13.80 12.73 16.60
N ARG A 226 14.41 13.78 17.15
CA ARG A 226 14.10 15.17 16.77
C ARG A 226 14.42 15.44 15.31
N THR A 227 15.58 15.00 14.83
CA THR A 227 16.02 15.23 13.44
C THR A 227 15.15 14.46 12.46
N SER A 228 14.75 13.22 12.79
CA SER A 228 13.83 12.43 11.95
C SER A 228 12.36 12.88 12.05
N GLY A 229 12.03 13.76 13.00
CA GLY A 229 10.64 14.11 13.32
C GLY A 229 9.80 12.91 13.76
N GLY A 230 10.42 11.82 14.24
CA GLY A 230 9.76 10.56 14.56
C GLY A 230 9.32 9.76 13.35
N ASN A 231 9.72 10.13 12.13
CA ASN A 231 9.44 9.38 10.92
C ASN A 231 10.34 8.13 10.87
N PRO A 232 9.76 6.91 10.79
CA PRO A 232 10.50 5.65 10.85
C PRO A 232 11.58 5.52 9.79
N PHE A 233 11.29 5.93 8.55
CA PHE A 233 12.24 5.84 7.45
C PHE A 233 13.47 6.71 7.71
N TYR A 234 13.27 7.97 8.06
CA TYR A 234 14.38 8.88 8.36
C TYR A 234 15.13 8.46 9.63
N ALA A 235 14.45 7.93 10.63
CA ALA A 235 15.10 7.40 11.83
C ALA A 235 16.04 6.24 11.51
N LEU A 236 15.65 5.33 10.64
CA LEU A 236 16.48 4.21 10.20
C LEU A 236 17.68 4.68 9.38
N GLU A 237 17.49 5.61 8.44
CA GLU A 237 18.59 6.15 7.62
C GLU A 237 19.61 6.91 8.47
N LEU A 238 19.15 7.75 9.41
CA LEU A 238 20.02 8.44 10.36
C LEU A 238 20.73 7.45 11.29
N GLY A 239 20.04 6.41 11.75
CA GLY A 239 20.61 5.36 12.57
C GLY A 239 21.76 4.62 11.87
N ARG A 240 21.57 4.21 10.61
CA ARG A 240 22.62 3.58 9.78
C ARG A 240 23.82 4.49 9.57
N ALA A 241 23.58 5.76 9.28
CA ALA A 241 24.66 6.73 9.07
C ALA A 241 25.48 6.96 10.35
N LEU A 242 24.84 7.02 11.53
CA LEU A 242 25.53 7.15 12.81
C LEU A 242 26.31 5.88 13.17
N GLU A 243 25.80 4.70 12.89
CA GLU A 243 26.49 3.44 13.08
C GLU A 243 27.78 3.39 12.24
N GLN A 244 27.68 3.67 10.95
CA GLN A 244 28.84 3.73 10.05
C GLN A 244 29.85 4.81 10.42
N SER A 245 29.42 5.92 11.02
CA SER A 245 30.30 7.00 11.50
C SER A 245 30.94 6.65 12.84
N GLY A 246 30.23 5.96 13.72
CA GLY A 246 30.68 5.53 15.04
C GLY A 246 31.78 4.47 14.98
N GLU A 247 31.80 3.63 13.96
CA GLU A 247 32.91 2.70 13.69
C GLU A 247 34.20 3.41 13.30
N ARG A 248 34.13 4.69 12.85
CA ARG A 248 35.27 5.54 12.49
C ARG A 248 35.73 6.47 13.61
N ALA A 249 34.87 6.79 14.57
CA ALA A 249 35.17 7.62 15.72
C ALA A 249 35.45 6.72 16.92
N GLY A 250 36.73 6.59 17.30
CA GLY A 250 37.12 5.86 18.51
C GLY A 250 36.40 6.38 19.75
N ALA A 251 36.27 5.52 20.76
CA ALA A 251 35.54 5.76 22.00
C ALA A 251 35.96 7.08 22.72
N GLY A 252 35.29 8.19 22.47
CA GLY A 252 35.57 9.47 23.09
C GLY A 252 34.85 10.66 22.48
N GLU A 253 34.47 10.62 21.22
CA GLU A 253 33.80 11.79 20.60
C GLU A 253 32.27 11.63 20.60
N ARG A 254 31.57 12.70 20.97
CA ARG A 254 30.11 12.77 20.91
C ARG A 254 29.69 12.65 19.44
N PRO A 255 28.82 11.67 19.06
CA PRO A 255 28.36 11.58 17.70
C PRO A 255 27.55 12.83 17.34
N THR A 256 28.13 13.72 16.55
CA THR A 256 27.43 14.83 15.91
C THR A 256 26.73 14.33 14.66
N VAL A 257 25.42 14.57 14.54
CA VAL A 257 24.70 14.29 13.30
C VAL A 257 25.34 15.09 12.17
N PRO A 258 25.89 14.46 11.13
CA PRO A 258 26.53 15.19 10.04
C PRO A 258 25.55 16.15 9.37
N THR A 259 25.97 17.39 9.13
CA THR A 259 25.17 18.42 8.44
C THR A 259 24.72 17.99 7.03
N SER A 260 25.44 17.06 6.39
CA SER A 260 25.08 16.44 5.12
C SER A 260 23.80 15.60 5.18
N LEU A 261 23.38 15.12 6.36
CA LEU A 261 22.14 14.35 6.54
C LEU A 261 20.91 15.25 6.75
N THR A 262 21.10 16.49 7.18
CA THR A 262 20.01 17.48 7.23
C THR A 262 19.50 17.80 5.81
N GLY A 263 20.35 17.72 4.80
CA GLY A 263 19.99 17.87 3.39
C GLY A 263 19.16 16.71 2.83
N LEU A 264 19.32 15.48 3.34
CA LEU A 264 18.54 14.30 2.94
C LEU A 264 17.09 14.36 3.46
N VAL A 265 16.85 15.03 4.58
CA VAL A 265 15.51 15.18 5.16
C VAL A 265 14.70 16.27 4.46
N VAL A 266 15.36 17.23 3.78
CA VAL A 266 14.73 18.42 3.18
C VAL A 266 14.40 18.26 1.70
N GLN A 267 14.96 17.27 0.99
CA GLN A 267 14.61 17.07 -0.43
C GLN A 267 13.38 16.17 -0.59
N PRO A 268 12.30 16.68 -1.24
CA PRO A 268 11.18 15.82 -1.62
C PRO A 268 11.66 14.82 -2.68
N PHE A 269 11.45 13.53 -2.41
CA PHE A 269 11.86 12.41 -3.24
C PHE A 269 11.36 12.51 -4.68
N ALA A 270 12.24 12.84 -5.61
CA ALA A 270 12.05 12.62 -7.04
C ALA A 270 12.80 11.38 -7.59
N GLY A 271 13.48 10.57 -6.75
CA GLY A 271 14.44 9.62 -7.30
C GLY A 271 14.61 8.24 -6.68
N VAL A 272 13.85 7.80 -5.67
CA VAL A 272 14.16 6.53 -4.95
C VAL A 272 13.15 5.39 -5.22
N ALA A 273 12.46 5.40 -6.33
CA ALA A 273 11.51 4.33 -6.69
C ALA A 273 12.16 3.05 -7.29
N LEU A 274 13.48 2.99 -7.49
CA LEU A 274 14.10 1.92 -8.31
C LEU A 274 14.86 0.81 -7.55
N ALA A 275 15.15 0.93 -6.28
CA ALA A 275 16.06 -0.03 -5.61
C ALA A 275 15.40 -1.18 -4.85
N SER A 276 14.09 -1.16 -4.60
CA SER A 276 13.42 -2.20 -3.78
C SER A 276 12.64 -3.27 -4.58
N ARG A 277 12.56 -3.17 -5.90
CA ARG A 277 11.77 -4.09 -6.76
C ARG A 277 12.49 -5.37 -7.24
N CYS A 278 13.78 -5.57 -6.99
CA CYS A 278 14.54 -6.69 -7.59
C CYS A 278 14.65 -7.98 -6.76
N ARG A 279 13.92 -8.16 -5.66
CA ARG A 279 14.11 -9.37 -4.82
C ARG A 279 13.04 -10.47 -4.96
N TRP A 280 12.00 -10.29 -5.76
CA TRP A 280 10.89 -11.26 -5.87
C TRP A 280 10.68 -11.89 -7.24
N LEU A 281 11.57 -11.63 -8.21
CA LEU A 281 11.54 -12.29 -9.53
C LEU A 281 12.70 -13.30 -9.67
N ARG A 282 12.59 -14.43 -8.94
CA ARG A 282 13.21 -15.72 -9.27
C ARG A 282 12.49 -16.80 -8.45
N PRO A 283 12.10 -17.98 -8.99
CA PRO A 283 12.53 -18.56 -10.25
C PRO A 283 11.36 -19.08 -11.12
N LEU A 284 11.28 -18.69 -12.37
CA LEU A 284 10.57 -19.46 -13.41
C LEU A 284 11.39 -19.46 -14.71
N CYS A 285 12.66 -19.88 -14.62
CA CYS A 285 13.45 -20.20 -15.80
C CYS A 285 14.45 -21.31 -15.46
N SER A 286 13.94 -22.53 -15.32
CA SER A 286 14.76 -23.74 -15.51
C SER A 286 13.83 -24.95 -15.62
N MET A 287 13.28 -25.15 -16.79
CA MET A 287 12.91 -26.47 -17.33
C MET A 287 12.55 -26.32 -18.80
N THR A 288 13.56 -26.34 -19.64
CA THR A 288 13.48 -26.90 -21.00
C THR A 288 14.88 -27.24 -21.44
N ALA A 289 15.15 -28.49 -21.55
CA ALA A 289 15.74 -29.24 -22.65
C ALA A 289 16.49 -30.50 -22.12
N PRO A 290 16.68 -31.54 -22.90
CA PRO A 290 16.20 -31.77 -24.25
C PRO A 290 15.07 -32.77 -24.33
#